data_cbbe76f21cb0ee0826ba1faa529cdaf9
#
_entry.id   cbbe76f21cb0ee0826ba1faa529cdaf9
#
_cell.length_a   1.000
_cell.length_b   1.000
_cell.length_c   1.000
_cell.angle_alpha   90.00
_cell.angle_beta   90.00
_cell.angle_gamma   90.00
#
_symmetry.space_group_name_H-M   'P 1'
#
loop_
_entity.id
_entity.type
_entity.pdbx_description
1 polymer ?
#
loop_
_entity_poly.entity_id
_entity_poly.type
_entity_poly.pdbx_seq_one_letter_code
_entity_poly.pdbx_strand_id
1 'polypeptide(L)'
;MTKEKIVHIAEAFGGGVLSMLTHLANHAAANGVDVTVLHSIRAETPTDYSTLFLPDVKLAYVDMAREVSVKQDLLSLRALVRHLRECKPTVIHLHSSKAGVLGRIAARIAAPDARVLYSPHGLSFLRRDVSRMKQYAYLSFERIAAHIGGTIVACSGSELAEIKGRVRAKSAVLVENGVNAAEIPPRRPRDDRKVVIGMSGRASFQKNHEAFVHLADALRGANVEFLWIGGDAAEIPDPGQRRAVVCSGWVTRARALALTSELDIYVQTSRWEGMPVALIEAQVAGIPAVVTDVVGNRDVVIHGVTGYVASNADEMAAYLRLLRDDRQLREEMGAAARQRAIQRFSMNAIFRQWHALYGLDTDAPRADARDFKPVVPDHVKA
;
A
#
# COMPACT_ATOMS: atom_id res chain seq x y z
N MET A 1 -18.16 9.40 28.69
CA MET A 1 -17.96 8.57 27.49
C MET A 1 -16.70 7.74 27.70
N THR A 2 -16.76 6.43 27.55
CA THR A 2 -15.57 5.57 27.61
C THR A 2 -14.66 5.92 26.44
N LYS A 3 -13.38 6.19 26.72
CA LYS A 3 -12.38 6.50 25.70
C LYS A 3 -12.30 5.32 24.71
N GLU A 4 -12.47 5.58 23.41
CA GLU A 4 -12.32 4.56 22.38
C GLU A 4 -10.90 3.97 22.41
N LYS A 5 -10.82 2.65 22.24
CA LYS A 5 -9.56 1.90 22.24
C LYS A 5 -9.44 1.08 20.96
N ILE A 6 -8.46 1.41 20.14
CA ILE A 6 -8.22 0.73 18.88
C ILE A 6 -6.98 -0.15 19.01
N VAL A 7 -7.11 -1.44 18.66
CA VAL A 7 -5.98 -2.34 18.51
C VAL A 7 -5.80 -2.69 17.04
N HIS A 8 -4.68 -2.30 16.44
CA HIS A 8 -4.25 -2.77 15.13
C HIS A 8 -3.44 -4.07 15.28
N ILE A 9 -3.68 -5.04 14.42
CA ILE A 9 -2.91 -6.29 14.36
C ILE A 9 -2.36 -6.47 12.95
N ALA A 10 -1.03 -6.46 12.81
CA ALA A 10 -0.36 -6.51 11.51
C ALA A 10 0.73 -7.58 11.47
N GLU A 11 0.55 -8.58 10.60
CA GLU A 11 1.59 -9.58 10.31
C GLU A 11 2.56 -9.07 9.25
N ALA A 12 2.07 -8.45 8.18
CA ALA A 12 2.88 -7.88 7.10
C ALA A 12 3.27 -6.44 7.41
N PHE A 13 4.24 -6.25 8.32
CA PHE A 13 4.63 -4.94 8.85
C PHE A 13 5.74 -4.30 8.01
N GLY A 14 5.39 -3.89 6.77
CA GLY A 14 6.32 -3.26 5.83
C GLY A 14 5.63 -2.63 4.63
N GLY A 15 6.34 -1.84 3.87
CA GLY A 15 5.87 -1.21 2.64
C GLY A 15 4.56 -0.42 2.80
N GLY A 16 3.63 -0.59 1.87
CA GLY A 16 2.35 0.13 1.87
C GLY A 16 1.46 -0.16 3.07
N VAL A 17 1.51 -1.39 3.63
CA VAL A 17 0.74 -1.76 4.85
C VAL A 17 1.23 -0.96 6.04
N LEU A 18 2.55 -0.89 6.27
CA LEU A 18 3.14 -0.10 7.34
C LEU A 18 2.78 1.38 7.18
N SER A 19 2.90 1.93 5.97
CA SER A 19 2.56 3.33 5.69
C SER A 19 1.10 3.64 6.05
N MET A 20 0.13 2.84 5.57
CA MET A 20 -1.29 3.03 5.88
C MET A 20 -1.58 2.89 7.37
N LEU A 21 -1.02 1.86 8.02
CA LEU A 21 -1.22 1.61 9.44
C LEU A 21 -0.66 2.76 10.28
N THR A 22 0.54 3.27 9.96
CA THR A 22 1.15 4.41 10.64
C THR A 22 0.27 5.65 10.57
N HIS A 23 -0.23 5.97 9.38
CA HIS A 23 -1.14 7.13 9.23
C HIS A 23 -2.42 6.97 10.04
N LEU A 24 -3.05 5.79 10.02
CA LEU A 24 -4.28 5.53 10.77
C LEU A 24 -4.05 5.56 12.29
N ALA A 25 -2.99 4.91 12.77
CA ALA A 25 -2.66 4.86 14.18
C ALA A 25 -2.32 6.25 14.75
N ASN A 26 -1.46 7.00 14.06
CA ASN A 26 -1.08 8.36 14.46
C ASN A 26 -2.27 9.31 14.44
N HIS A 27 -3.09 9.24 13.38
CA HIS A 27 -4.29 10.08 13.31
C HIS A 27 -5.27 9.79 14.45
N ALA A 28 -5.53 8.54 14.76
CA ALA A 28 -6.40 8.16 15.87
C ALA A 28 -5.83 8.61 17.22
N ALA A 29 -4.52 8.41 17.46
CA ALA A 29 -3.85 8.84 18.68
C ALA A 29 -3.88 10.36 18.86
N ALA A 30 -3.61 11.13 17.79
CA ALA A 30 -3.69 12.61 17.81
C ALA A 30 -5.10 13.13 18.10
N ASN A 31 -6.13 12.34 17.82
CA ASN A 31 -7.53 12.65 18.19
C ASN A 31 -7.93 12.04 19.55
N GLY A 32 -6.95 11.71 20.40
CA GLY A 32 -7.17 11.29 21.78
C GLY A 32 -7.61 9.85 21.97
N VAL A 33 -7.57 9.01 20.93
CA VAL A 33 -7.89 7.58 21.00
C VAL A 33 -6.71 6.81 21.62
N ASP A 34 -6.99 5.80 22.46
CA ASP A 34 -5.95 4.88 22.95
C ASP A 34 -5.64 3.84 21.87
N VAL A 35 -4.44 3.93 21.28
CA VAL A 35 -4.05 3.08 20.13
C VAL A 35 -2.93 2.13 20.53
N THR A 36 -3.12 0.85 20.23
CA THR A 36 -2.09 -0.19 20.35
C THR A 36 -1.89 -0.89 19.00
N VAL A 37 -0.65 -1.11 18.61
CA VAL A 37 -0.27 -1.84 17.40
C VAL A 37 0.45 -3.13 17.80
N LEU A 38 -0.18 -4.27 17.54
CA LEU A 38 0.42 -5.59 17.68
C LEU A 38 1.00 -5.99 16.33
N HIS A 39 2.31 -6.15 16.25
CA HIS A 39 3.00 -6.34 14.95
C HIS A 39 4.04 -7.43 14.96
N SER A 40 4.31 -8.01 13.81
CA SER A 40 5.51 -8.81 13.53
C SER A 40 6.59 -7.94 12.87
N ILE A 41 7.81 -8.47 12.78
CA ILE A 41 8.92 -7.88 12.03
C ILE A 41 9.17 -8.71 10.78
N ARG A 42 9.41 -8.05 9.65
CA ARG A 42 9.74 -8.63 8.35
C ARG A 42 11.08 -8.11 7.86
N ALA A 43 11.68 -8.77 6.86
CA ALA A 43 12.91 -8.28 6.24
C ALA A 43 12.77 -6.87 5.66
N GLU A 44 11.56 -6.52 5.21
CA GLU A 44 11.21 -5.20 4.69
C GLU A 44 10.75 -4.19 5.75
N THR A 45 10.68 -4.55 7.03
CA THR A 45 10.38 -3.62 8.12
C THR A 45 11.59 -2.72 8.37
N PRO A 46 11.46 -1.38 8.30
CA PRO A 46 12.57 -0.48 8.64
C PRO A 46 13.05 -0.71 10.07
N THR A 47 14.35 -0.62 10.30
CA THR A 47 14.93 -0.82 11.63
C THR A 47 14.50 0.23 12.65
N ASP A 48 14.17 1.43 12.16
CA ASP A 48 13.69 2.58 12.90
C ASP A 48 12.17 2.75 12.89
N TYR A 49 11.42 1.69 12.55
CA TYR A 49 9.96 1.74 12.38
C TYR A 49 9.20 2.39 13.56
N SER A 50 9.73 2.29 14.77
CA SER A 50 9.11 2.88 15.96
C SER A 50 9.05 4.41 15.91
N THR A 51 9.99 5.04 15.21
CA THR A 51 10.03 6.51 15.04
C THR A 51 8.93 7.03 14.11
N LEU A 52 8.29 6.14 13.35
CA LEU A 52 7.18 6.49 12.48
C LEU A 52 5.87 6.75 13.25
N PHE A 53 5.81 6.28 14.50
CA PHE A 53 4.62 6.39 15.33
C PHE A 53 4.75 7.52 16.35
N LEU A 54 3.61 8.15 16.68
CA LEU A 54 3.55 9.10 17.78
C LEU A 54 3.87 8.41 19.12
N PRO A 55 4.44 9.13 20.10
CA PRO A 55 4.79 8.56 21.42
C PRO A 55 3.61 7.89 22.14
N ASP A 56 2.39 8.38 21.92
CA ASP A 56 1.17 7.85 22.53
C ASP A 56 0.67 6.55 21.90
N VAL A 57 1.22 6.13 20.73
CA VAL A 57 0.91 4.84 20.10
C VAL A 57 1.73 3.74 20.74
N LYS A 58 1.08 2.79 21.39
CA LYS A 58 1.72 1.63 22.01
C LYS A 58 2.08 0.59 20.97
N LEU A 59 3.34 0.18 20.90
CA LEU A 59 3.81 -0.88 20.01
C LEU A 59 4.12 -2.14 20.83
N ALA A 60 3.62 -3.29 20.37
CA ALA A 60 3.93 -4.58 20.98
C ALA A 60 4.21 -5.64 19.92
N TYR A 61 5.33 -6.34 20.08
CA TYR A 61 5.74 -7.40 19.18
C TYR A 61 4.96 -8.68 19.44
N VAL A 62 4.43 -9.28 18.36
CA VAL A 62 3.82 -10.61 18.35
C VAL A 62 4.40 -11.39 17.18
N ASP A 63 5.06 -12.49 17.46
CA ASP A 63 5.66 -13.32 16.42
C ASP A 63 4.59 -14.06 15.61
N MET A 64 4.26 -13.51 14.43
CA MET A 64 3.33 -14.09 13.46
C MET A 64 4.12 -14.47 12.19
N ALA A 65 4.49 -15.73 12.05
CA ALA A 65 5.24 -16.20 10.89
C ALA A 65 4.44 -15.99 9.59
N ARG A 66 5.14 -15.69 8.47
CA ARG A 66 4.49 -15.51 7.15
C ARG A 66 3.83 -16.78 6.65
N GLU A 67 4.49 -17.92 6.87
CA GLU A 67 3.99 -19.22 6.45
C GLU A 67 3.05 -19.84 7.49
N VAL A 68 2.20 -20.75 7.03
CA VAL A 68 1.29 -21.48 7.94
C VAL A 68 2.10 -22.47 8.75
N SER A 69 2.07 -22.33 10.07
CA SER A 69 2.72 -23.23 11.03
C SER A 69 1.81 -23.42 12.24
N VAL A 70 1.23 -24.61 12.37
CA VAL A 70 0.23 -24.88 13.44
C VAL A 70 0.79 -24.53 14.83
N LYS A 71 2.03 -24.92 15.14
CA LYS A 71 2.65 -24.62 16.44
C LYS A 71 2.83 -23.11 16.64
N GLN A 72 3.42 -22.42 15.66
CA GLN A 72 3.66 -20.98 15.76
C GLN A 72 2.37 -20.18 15.75
N ASP A 73 1.41 -20.57 14.92
CA ASP A 73 0.11 -19.92 14.85
C ASP A 73 -0.68 -20.04 16.16
N LEU A 74 -0.56 -21.18 16.87
CA LEU A 74 -1.14 -21.35 18.20
C LEU A 74 -0.47 -20.45 19.26
N LEU A 75 0.86 -20.30 19.20
CA LEU A 75 1.60 -19.39 20.10
C LEU A 75 1.21 -17.94 19.81
N SER A 76 1.15 -17.55 18.55
CA SER A 76 0.70 -16.22 18.11
C SER A 76 -0.74 -15.95 18.59
N LEU A 77 -1.65 -16.92 18.43
CA LEU A 77 -3.04 -16.79 18.88
C LEU A 77 -3.13 -16.58 20.40
N ARG A 78 -2.35 -17.34 21.18
CA ARG A 78 -2.30 -17.17 22.65
C ARG A 78 -1.81 -15.78 23.04
N ALA A 79 -0.76 -15.28 22.37
CA ALA A 79 -0.22 -13.93 22.60
C ALA A 79 -1.27 -12.86 22.25
N LEU A 80 -1.95 -12.98 21.09
CA LEU A 80 -3.02 -12.07 20.69
C LEU A 80 -4.17 -12.05 21.70
N VAL A 81 -4.62 -13.22 22.15
CA VAL A 81 -5.70 -13.32 23.17
C VAL A 81 -5.29 -12.63 24.48
N ARG A 82 -4.04 -12.82 24.93
CA ARG A 82 -3.53 -12.15 26.13
C ARG A 82 -3.55 -10.64 25.96
N HIS A 83 -2.96 -10.10 24.89
CA HIS A 83 -2.92 -8.66 24.63
C HIS A 83 -4.33 -8.05 24.50
N LEU A 84 -5.25 -8.72 23.81
CA LEU A 84 -6.63 -8.21 23.68
C LEU A 84 -7.37 -8.19 25.02
N ARG A 85 -7.13 -9.16 25.93
CA ARG A 85 -7.68 -9.14 27.29
C ARG A 85 -7.14 -8.00 28.13
N GLU A 86 -5.84 -7.67 27.98
CA GLU A 86 -5.18 -6.57 28.66
C GLU A 86 -5.65 -5.20 28.13
N CYS A 87 -5.69 -5.03 26.81
CA CYS A 87 -6.09 -3.78 26.16
C CYS A 87 -7.59 -3.48 26.27
N LYS A 88 -8.45 -4.51 26.26
CA LYS A 88 -9.94 -4.38 26.23
C LYS A 88 -10.38 -3.42 25.11
N PRO A 89 -10.08 -3.70 23.85
CA PRO A 89 -10.38 -2.80 22.73
C PRO A 89 -11.87 -2.68 22.47
N THR A 90 -12.31 -1.51 22.00
CA THR A 90 -13.63 -1.29 21.41
C THR A 90 -13.61 -1.59 19.91
N VAL A 91 -12.45 -1.40 19.26
CA VAL A 91 -12.22 -1.70 17.84
C VAL A 91 -10.94 -2.51 17.66
N ILE A 92 -11.01 -3.54 16.84
CA ILE A 92 -9.86 -4.36 16.42
C ILE A 92 -9.74 -4.24 14.89
N HIS A 93 -8.61 -3.72 14.39
CA HIS A 93 -8.35 -3.61 12.96
C HIS A 93 -7.21 -4.55 12.56
N LEU A 94 -7.55 -5.53 11.73
CA LEU A 94 -6.67 -6.61 11.29
C LEU A 94 -6.08 -6.26 9.91
N HIS A 95 -4.77 -6.40 9.74
CA HIS A 95 -4.06 -6.11 8.50
C HIS A 95 -3.34 -7.35 7.98
N SER A 96 -3.58 -7.71 6.72
CA SER A 96 -3.11 -8.91 6.03
C SER A 96 -3.84 -10.22 6.42
N SER A 97 -3.75 -11.23 5.54
CA SER A 97 -4.56 -12.45 5.65
C SER A 97 -4.32 -13.24 6.94
N LYS A 98 -3.07 -13.40 7.38
CA LYS A 98 -2.79 -14.16 8.61
C LYS A 98 -3.34 -13.45 9.85
N ALA A 99 -3.08 -12.15 9.99
CA ALA A 99 -3.68 -11.35 11.07
C ALA A 99 -5.21 -11.37 10.98
N GLY A 100 -5.75 -11.37 9.76
CA GLY A 100 -7.19 -11.49 9.50
C GLY A 100 -7.82 -12.75 10.05
N VAL A 101 -7.15 -13.90 9.95
CA VAL A 101 -7.64 -15.18 10.50
C VAL A 101 -7.41 -15.27 12.01
N LEU A 102 -6.16 -15.14 12.46
CA LEU A 102 -5.80 -15.29 13.87
C LEU A 102 -6.45 -14.20 14.74
N GLY A 103 -6.49 -12.97 14.24
CA GLY A 103 -7.09 -11.83 14.94
C GLY A 103 -8.59 -11.97 15.12
N ARG A 104 -9.36 -12.49 14.14
CA ARG A 104 -10.79 -12.78 14.31
C ARG A 104 -11.04 -13.84 15.38
N ILE A 105 -10.23 -14.91 15.37
CA ILE A 105 -10.33 -15.97 16.41
C ILE A 105 -10.00 -15.38 17.79
N ALA A 106 -8.91 -14.62 17.91
CA ALA A 106 -8.51 -13.96 19.14
C ALA A 106 -9.58 -12.97 19.65
N ALA A 107 -10.16 -12.17 18.76
CA ALA A 107 -11.25 -11.25 19.08
C ALA A 107 -12.47 -11.98 19.64
N ARG A 108 -12.89 -13.09 19.01
CA ARG A 108 -14.01 -13.90 19.47
C ARG A 108 -13.82 -14.45 20.87
N ILE A 109 -12.56 -14.77 21.25
CA ILE A 109 -12.20 -15.33 22.57
C ILE A 109 -12.03 -14.24 23.64
N ALA A 110 -11.41 -13.11 23.27
CA ALA A 110 -10.91 -12.14 24.25
C ALA A 110 -11.70 -10.83 24.31
N ALA A 111 -12.36 -10.45 23.22
CA ALA A 111 -13.08 -9.18 23.08
C ALA A 111 -14.31 -9.35 22.16
N PRO A 112 -15.31 -10.17 22.54
CA PRO A 112 -16.45 -10.53 21.68
C PRO A 112 -17.32 -9.31 21.29
N ASP A 113 -17.32 -8.26 22.11
CA ASP A 113 -18.09 -7.03 21.88
C ASP A 113 -17.34 -6.00 21.02
N ALA A 114 -16.06 -6.23 20.76
CA ALA A 114 -15.25 -5.32 19.93
C ALA A 114 -15.70 -5.37 18.48
N ARG A 115 -15.76 -4.20 17.83
CA ARG A 115 -15.93 -4.11 16.38
C ARG A 115 -14.68 -4.60 15.68
N VAL A 116 -14.82 -5.62 14.84
CA VAL A 116 -13.70 -6.20 14.09
C VAL A 116 -13.73 -5.72 12.64
N LEU A 117 -12.65 -5.08 12.20
CA LEU A 117 -12.39 -4.67 10.82
C LEU A 117 -11.21 -5.47 10.28
N TYR A 118 -11.23 -5.80 9.00
CA TYR A 118 -10.16 -6.53 8.35
C TYR A 118 -9.83 -5.94 6.99
N SER A 119 -8.60 -5.44 6.82
CA SER A 119 -8.04 -4.95 5.56
C SER A 119 -7.06 -5.98 4.99
N PRO A 120 -7.38 -6.66 3.88
CA PRO A 120 -6.50 -7.64 3.25
C PRO A 120 -5.19 -7.02 2.72
N HIS A 121 -5.24 -5.79 2.21
CA HIS A 121 -4.16 -5.11 1.49
C HIS A 121 -3.63 -5.90 0.29
N GLY A 122 -4.53 -6.51 -0.44
CA GLY A 122 -4.27 -7.43 -1.52
C GLY A 122 -4.64 -8.87 -1.16
N LEU A 123 -5.54 -9.45 -1.96
CA LEU A 123 -6.13 -10.76 -1.69
C LEU A 123 -5.15 -11.88 -2.03
N SER A 124 -4.83 -12.72 -1.05
CA SER A 124 -3.85 -13.80 -1.19
C SER A 124 -4.21 -14.81 -2.28
N PHE A 125 -5.49 -15.01 -2.59
CA PHE A 125 -5.94 -15.91 -3.65
C PHE A 125 -5.79 -15.32 -5.07
N LEU A 126 -5.40 -14.04 -5.21
CA LEU A 126 -5.02 -13.41 -6.48
C LEU A 126 -3.54 -13.61 -6.82
N ARG A 127 -2.74 -14.15 -5.92
CA ARG A 127 -1.32 -14.43 -6.12
C ARG A 127 -1.12 -15.35 -7.31
N ARG A 128 -0.19 -14.98 -8.20
CA ARG A 128 0.17 -15.75 -9.41
C ARG A 128 1.46 -16.56 -9.26
N ASP A 129 2.15 -16.43 -8.11
CA ASP A 129 3.36 -17.18 -7.75
C ASP A 129 3.06 -18.50 -7.02
N VAL A 130 1.80 -18.88 -6.92
CA VAL A 130 1.35 -20.11 -6.27
C VAL A 130 0.45 -20.92 -7.21
N SER A 131 0.37 -22.25 -6.97
CA SER A 131 -0.49 -23.13 -7.75
C SER A 131 -1.97 -22.76 -7.58
N ARG A 132 -2.80 -23.13 -8.58
CA ARG A 132 -4.27 -22.95 -8.52
C ARG A 132 -4.87 -23.58 -7.27
N MET A 133 -4.37 -24.75 -6.86
CA MET A 133 -4.82 -25.43 -5.64
C MET A 133 -4.55 -24.57 -4.37
N LYS A 134 -3.37 -23.94 -4.27
CA LYS A 134 -3.09 -23.00 -3.18
C LYS A 134 -3.97 -21.75 -3.24
N GLN A 135 -4.27 -21.22 -4.43
CA GLN A 135 -5.21 -20.12 -4.59
C GLN A 135 -6.62 -20.49 -4.07
N TYR A 136 -7.12 -21.70 -4.41
CA TYR A 136 -8.38 -22.21 -3.87
C TYR A 136 -8.34 -22.40 -2.35
N ALA A 137 -7.23 -22.88 -1.80
CA ALA A 137 -7.06 -22.99 -0.35
C ALA A 137 -7.12 -21.60 0.31
N TYR A 138 -6.41 -20.61 -0.22
CA TYR A 138 -6.48 -19.23 0.30
C TYR A 138 -7.89 -18.65 0.23
N LEU A 139 -8.59 -18.85 -0.90
CA LEU A 139 -9.99 -18.42 -1.03
C LEU A 139 -10.89 -19.10 0.00
N SER A 140 -10.68 -20.39 0.24
CA SER A 140 -11.44 -21.15 1.23
C SER A 140 -11.17 -20.65 2.65
N PHE A 141 -9.93 -20.35 2.99
CA PHE A 141 -9.57 -19.73 4.26
C PHE A 141 -10.22 -18.35 4.44
N GLU A 142 -10.21 -17.50 3.41
CA GLU A 142 -10.89 -16.19 3.47
C GLU A 142 -12.42 -16.36 3.67
N ARG A 143 -13.04 -17.33 2.98
CA ARG A 143 -14.47 -17.66 3.16
C ARG A 143 -14.78 -18.11 4.59
N ILE A 144 -13.99 -19.04 5.12
CA ILE A 144 -14.17 -19.54 6.50
C ILE A 144 -13.97 -18.41 7.51
N ALA A 145 -12.90 -17.61 7.34
CA ALA A 145 -12.62 -16.49 8.22
C ALA A 145 -13.73 -15.41 8.18
N ALA A 146 -14.34 -15.19 7.03
CA ALA A 146 -15.47 -14.27 6.89
C ALA A 146 -16.72 -14.73 7.67
N HIS A 147 -16.89 -16.04 7.93
CA HIS A 147 -17.97 -16.56 8.76
C HIS A 147 -17.73 -16.38 10.26
N ILE A 148 -16.47 -16.23 10.69
CA ILE A 148 -16.16 -15.95 12.12
C ILE A 148 -16.69 -14.57 12.51
N GLY A 149 -16.74 -13.62 11.55
CA GLY A 149 -17.29 -12.28 11.74
C GLY A 149 -16.34 -11.16 11.33
N GLY A 150 -16.76 -9.93 11.60
CA GLY A 150 -16.05 -8.71 11.22
C GLY A 150 -16.41 -8.20 9.83
N THR A 151 -16.13 -6.93 9.59
CA THR A 151 -16.31 -6.26 8.29
C THR A 151 -15.00 -6.29 7.51
N ILE A 152 -15.05 -6.78 6.27
CA ILE A 152 -13.90 -6.72 5.37
C ILE A 152 -13.85 -5.31 4.75
N VAL A 153 -12.72 -4.65 4.87
CA VAL A 153 -12.49 -3.32 4.31
C VAL A 153 -11.57 -3.45 3.11
N ALA A 154 -12.16 -3.40 1.92
CA ALA A 154 -11.42 -3.43 0.66
C ALA A 154 -10.70 -2.10 0.45
N CYS A 155 -9.48 -2.14 -0.07
CA CYS A 155 -8.70 -0.95 -0.37
C CYS A 155 -8.91 -0.42 -1.80
N SER A 156 -9.66 -1.14 -2.65
CA SER A 156 -10.03 -0.70 -4.00
C SER A 156 -11.40 -1.24 -4.41
N GLY A 157 -12.05 -0.59 -5.36
CA GLY A 157 -13.35 -1.02 -5.89
C GLY A 157 -13.28 -2.40 -6.53
N SER A 158 -12.21 -2.68 -7.28
CA SER A 158 -11.98 -3.99 -7.88
C SER A 158 -11.68 -5.07 -6.83
N GLU A 159 -10.98 -4.75 -5.73
CA GLU A 159 -10.81 -5.67 -4.60
C GLU A 159 -12.16 -5.97 -3.91
N LEU A 160 -13.01 -4.94 -3.73
CA LEU A 160 -14.35 -5.12 -3.18
C LEU A 160 -15.21 -6.04 -4.06
N ALA A 161 -15.10 -5.91 -5.39
CA ALA A 161 -15.79 -6.79 -6.33
C ALA A 161 -15.34 -8.26 -6.19
N GLU A 162 -14.03 -8.51 -6.05
CA GLU A 162 -13.49 -9.85 -5.77
C GLU A 162 -13.99 -10.41 -4.44
N ILE A 163 -14.03 -9.58 -3.38
CA ILE A 163 -14.53 -9.97 -2.06
C ILE A 163 -16.02 -10.36 -2.16
N LYS A 164 -16.85 -9.51 -2.76
CA LYS A 164 -18.29 -9.78 -2.90
C LYS A 164 -18.56 -11.00 -3.79
N GLY A 165 -17.86 -11.12 -4.91
CA GLY A 165 -18.07 -12.19 -5.88
C GLY A 165 -17.54 -13.56 -5.42
N ARG A 166 -16.35 -13.59 -4.86
CA ARG A 166 -15.61 -14.82 -4.57
C ARG A 166 -15.58 -15.19 -3.11
N VAL A 167 -15.29 -14.26 -2.18
CA VAL A 167 -15.31 -14.56 -0.74
C VAL A 167 -16.74 -14.68 -0.24
N ARG A 168 -17.66 -13.88 -0.78
CA ARG A 168 -19.07 -13.82 -0.38
C ARG A 168 -19.26 -13.44 1.10
N ALA A 169 -18.44 -12.46 1.55
CA ALA A 169 -18.52 -11.96 2.92
C ALA A 169 -19.88 -11.30 3.18
N LYS A 170 -20.42 -11.49 4.40
CA LYS A 170 -21.68 -10.86 4.82
C LYS A 170 -21.56 -9.34 4.96
N SER A 171 -20.40 -8.85 5.36
CA SER A 171 -20.10 -7.43 5.52
C SER A 171 -18.80 -7.09 4.83
N ALA A 172 -18.86 -6.22 3.82
CA ALA A 172 -17.70 -5.71 3.12
C ALA A 172 -17.96 -4.27 2.67
N VAL A 173 -17.00 -3.40 2.92
CA VAL A 173 -17.05 -1.97 2.59
C VAL A 173 -15.80 -1.56 1.82
N LEU A 174 -15.85 -0.42 1.14
CA LEU A 174 -14.71 0.18 0.47
C LEU A 174 -14.17 1.34 1.32
N VAL A 175 -12.88 1.30 1.63
CA VAL A 175 -12.09 2.47 2.04
C VAL A 175 -10.77 2.41 1.30
N GLU A 176 -10.59 3.31 0.35
CA GLU A 176 -9.41 3.32 -0.50
C GLU A 176 -8.14 3.66 0.29
N ASN A 177 -6.99 3.21 -0.22
CA ASN A 177 -5.71 3.64 0.34
C ASN A 177 -5.52 5.14 0.10
N GLY A 178 -4.93 5.81 1.08
CA GLY A 178 -4.61 7.22 1.01
C GLY A 178 -3.13 7.52 1.18
N VAL A 179 -2.73 8.72 0.79
CA VAL A 179 -1.37 9.24 0.97
C VAL A 179 -1.41 10.64 1.55
N ASN A 180 -0.37 11.01 2.30
CA ASN A 180 -0.21 12.38 2.74
C ASN A 180 0.31 13.22 1.55
N ALA A 181 -0.59 13.92 0.88
CA ALA A 181 -0.27 14.72 -0.29
C ALA A 181 0.74 15.86 0.01
N ALA A 182 0.84 16.30 1.26
CA ALA A 182 1.79 17.34 1.66
C ALA A 182 3.25 16.84 1.70
N GLU A 183 3.46 15.54 1.84
CA GLU A 183 4.79 14.92 1.81
C GLU A 183 5.30 14.68 0.37
N ILE A 184 4.43 14.76 -0.62
CA ILE A 184 4.74 14.38 -2.01
C ILE A 184 5.09 15.61 -2.82
N PRO A 185 6.36 15.78 -3.22
CA PRO A 185 6.75 16.89 -4.07
C PRO A 185 6.03 16.81 -5.42
N PRO A 186 5.52 17.94 -5.96
CA PRO A 186 4.98 17.95 -7.30
C PRO A 186 6.10 17.67 -8.31
N ARG A 187 5.74 17.03 -9.43
CA ARG A 187 6.63 16.83 -10.57
C ARG A 187 7.23 18.17 -11.00
N ARG A 188 8.54 18.19 -11.23
CA ARG A 188 9.25 19.37 -11.78
C ARG A 188 9.35 19.20 -13.28
N PRO A 189 8.71 20.07 -14.09
CA PRO A 189 8.90 20.08 -15.54
C PRO A 189 10.38 20.24 -15.90
N ARG A 190 10.83 19.53 -16.93
CA ARG A 190 12.22 19.59 -17.43
C ARG A 190 12.18 19.97 -18.91
N ASP A 191 12.91 21.00 -19.30
CA ASP A 191 12.76 21.57 -20.64
C ASP A 191 13.63 20.91 -21.73
N ASP A 192 14.73 20.25 -21.38
CA ASP A 192 15.77 19.83 -22.35
C ASP A 192 16.37 18.44 -22.07
N ARG A 193 15.68 17.59 -21.28
CA ARG A 193 16.22 16.32 -20.81
C ARG A 193 15.54 15.12 -21.44
N LYS A 194 16.20 13.99 -21.32
CA LYS A 194 15.60 12.68 -21.59
C LYS A 194 14.29 12.52 -20.80
N VAL A 195 13.31 11.87 -21.42
CA VAL A 195 12.10 11.45 -20.73
C VAL A 195 12.46 10.36 -19.72
N VAL A 196 12.17 10.58 -18.45
CA VAL A 196 12.45 9.62 -17.37
C VAL A 196 11.20 8.77 -17.10
N ILE A 197 11.30 7.49 -17.40
CA ILE A 197 10.26 6.49 -17.18
C ILE A 197 10.65 5.65 -15.97
N GLY A 198 9.82 5.58 -14.94
CA GLY A 198 10.23 4.87 -13.74
C GLY A 198 9.16 4.03 -13.07
N MET A 199 9.63 3.08 -12.26
CA MET A 199 8.82 2.31 -11.33
C MET A 199 9.36 2.42 -9.90
N SER A 200 8.50 2.22 -8.92
CA SER A 200 8.89 2.17 -7.52
C SER A 200 8.46 0.86 -6.85
N GLY A 201 9.40 0.21 -6.20
CA GLY A 201 9.17 -1.02 -5.45
C GLY A 201 10.37 -1.97 -5.46
N ARG A 202 10.38 -2.89 -4.50
CA ARG A 202 11.41 -3.94 -4.40
C ARG A 202 11.29 -4.95 -5.55
N ALA A 203 12.38 -5.64 -5.83
CA ALA A 203 12.34 -6.83 -6.67
C ALA A 203 11.41 -7.88 -6.05
N SER A 204 10.42 -8.30 -6.81
CA SER A 204 9.54 -9.39 -6.42
C SER A 204 8.77 -9.90 -7.63
N PHE A 205 8.37 -11.16 -7.58
CA PHE A 205 7.53 -11.74 -8.62
C PHE A 205 6.21 -10.95 -8.79
N GLN A 206 5.66 -10.41 -7.70
CA GLN A 206 4.47 -9.58 -7.72
C GLN A 206 4.66 -8.31 -8.55
N LYS A 207 5.75 -7.56 -8.30
CA LYS A 207 6.02 -6.28 -8.98
C LYS A 207 6.46 -6.44 -10.42
N ASN A 208 6.92 -7.67 -10.80
CA ASN A 208 7.29 -8.01 -12.17
C ASN A 208 8.33 -7.04 -12.76
N HIS A 209 9.39 -6.78 -11.98
CA HIS A 209 10.48 -5.91 -12.42
C HIS A 209 11.13 -6.39 -13.73
N GLU A 210 11.11 -7.69 -14.01
CA GLU A 210 11.56 -8.27 -15.28
C GLU A 210 10.85 -7.64 -16.48
N ALA A 211 9.52 -7.47 -16.41
CA ALA A 211 8.76 -6.82 -17.48
C ALA A 211 9.14 -5.34 -17.63
N PHE A 212 9.44 -4.63 -16.53
CA PHE A 212 9.95 -3.25 -16.59
C PHE A 212 11.31 -3.19 -17.28
N VAL A 213 12.23 -4.11 -16.96
CA VAL A 213 13.55 -4.21 -17.59
C VAL A 213 13.43 -4.53 -19.07
N HIS A 214 12.53 -5.44 -19.46
CA HIS A 214 12.27 -5.72 -20.87
C HIS A 214 11.70 -4.52 -21.63
N LEU A 215 10.80 -3.74 -21.01
CA LEU A 215 10.30 -2.48 -21.60
C LEU A 215 11.44 -1.46 -21.78
N ALA A 216 12.33 -1.35 -20.79
CA ALA A 216 13.49 -0.46 -20.85
C ALA A 216 14.42 -0.84 -22.00
N ASP A 217 14.67 -2.13 -22.20
CA ASP A 217 15.49 -2.64 -23.31
C ASP A 217 14.84 -2.40 -24.68
N ALA A 218 13.53 -2.69 -24.79
CA ALA A 218 12.75 -2.52 -26.03
C ALA A 218 12.54 -1.04 -26.44
N LEU A 219 12.56 -0.13 -25.47
CA LEU A 219 12.36 1.31 -25.68
C LEU A 219 13.65 2.15 -25.57
N ARG A 220 14.79 1.47 -25.53
CA ARG A 220 16.12 2.12 -25.45
C ARG A 220 16.32 3.14 -26.57
N GLY A 221 16.79 4.33 -26.21
CA GLY A 221 17.05 5.40 -27.17
C GLY A 221 17.77 6.59 -26.54
N ALA A 222 18.26 7.51 -27.36
CA ALA A 222 19.06 8.66 -26.89
C ALA A 222 18.32 9.59 -25.91
N ASN A 223 16.98 9.63 -26.02
CA ASN A 223 16.14 10.60 -25.28
C ASN A 223 15.27 9.96 -24.19
N VAL A 224 15.61 8.73 -23.74
CA VAL A 224 14.86 8.03 -22.69
C VAL A 224 15.80 7.52 -21.63
N GLU A 225 15.39 7.61 -20.38
CA GLU A 225 16.04 7.01 -19.22
C GLU A 225 15.02 6.19 -18.44
N PHE A 226 15.41 5.00 -18.00
CA PHE A 226 14.57 4.17 -17.14
C PHE A 226 15.14 4.14 -15.73
N LEU A 227 14.31 4.46 -14.73
CA LEU A 227 14.68 4.53 -13.32
C LEU A 227 13.88 3.53 -12.49
N TRP A 228 14.56 2.60 -11.83
CA TRP A 228 13.93 1.68 -10.87
C TRP A 228 14.24 2.12 -9.44
N ILE A 229 13.24 2.68 -8.77
CA ILE A 229 13.33 3.16 -7.39
C ILE A 229 13.09 1.99 -6.43
N GLY A 230 14.08 1.68 -5.60
CA GLY A 230 14.03 0.57 -4.64
C GLY A 230 14.50 -0.79 -5.20
N GLY A 231 15.02 -0.81 -6.44
CA GLY A 231 15.62 -1.99 -7.05
C GLY A 231 17.14 -1.91 -7.11
N ASP A 232 17.79 -3.06 -7.17
CA ASP A 232 19.24 -3.20 -7.29
C ASP A 232 19.60 -3.77 -8.68
N ALA A 233 20.69 -3.26 -9.25
CA ALA A 233 21.23 -3.75 -10.52
C ALA A 233 21.62 -5.23 -10.46
N ALA A 234 21.99 -5.75 -9.29
CA ALA A 234 22.28 -7.17 -9.08
C ALA A 234 21.07 -8.08 -9.31
N GLU A 235 19.85 -7.53 -9.18
CA GLU A 235 18.59 -8.26 -9.41
C GLU A 235 18.23 -8.37 -10.91
N ILE A 236 19.03 -7.75 -11.80
CA ILE A 236 18.91 -7.88 -13.26
C ILE A 236 20.00 -8.84 -13.74
N PRO A 237 19.66 -10.10 -14.14
CA PRO A 237 20.66 -11.10 -14.49
C PRO A 237 21.48 -10.73 -15.73
N ASP A 238 20.84 -10.21 -16.78
CA ASP A 238 21.49 -9.89 -18.04
C ASP A 238 22.28 -8.58 -17.96
N PRO A 239 23.62 -8.60 -18.17
CA PRO A 239 24.45 -7.39 -18.17
C PRO A 239 24.06 -6.36 -19.25
N GLY A 240 23.52 -6.80 -20.38
CA GLY A 240 23.02 -5.93 -21.44
C GLY A 240 21.82 -5.10 -20.98
N GLN A 241 20.88 -5.76 -20.32
CA GLN A 241 19.68 -5.14 -19.75
C GLN A 241 19.99 -4.24 -18.54
N ARG A 242 21.00 -4.55 -17.74
CA ARG A 242 21.46 -3.66 -16.63
C ARG A 242 21.79 -2.25 -17.11
N ARG A 243 22.30 -2.11 -18.32
CA ARG A 243 22.65 -0.81 -18.90
C ARG A 243 21.42 0.00 -19.34
N ALA A 244 20.26 -0.64 -19.43
CA ALA A 244 19.02 0.03 -19.84
C ALA A 244 18.28 0.67 -18.67
N VAL A 245 18.63 0.32 -17.42
CA VAL A 245 17.90 0.75 -16.21
C VAL A 245 18.87 1.31 -15.19
N VAL A 246 18.61 2.52 -14.72
CA VAL A 246 19.26 3.09 -13.54
C VAL A 246 18.53 2.57 -12.29
N CYS A 247 19.26 1.96 -11.37
CA CYS A 247 18.71 1.45 -10.11
C CYS A 247 19.12 2.35 -8.96
N SER A 248 18.17 2.78 -8.11
CA SER A 248 18.48 3.62 -6.95
C SER A 248 19.04 2.84 -5.76
N GLY A 249 18.91 1.50 -5.77
CA GLY A 249 19.04 0.69 -4.55
C GLY A 249 17.90 0.97 -3.57
N TRP A 250 17.98 0.34 -2.40
CA TRP A 250 17.04 0.62 -1.31
C TRP A 250 17.27 2.03 -0.76
N VAL A 251 16.21 2.84 -0.73
CA VAL A 251 16.27 4.24 -0.30
C VAL A 251 15.21 4.52 0.77
N THR A 252 15.39 5.59 1.53
CA THR A 252 14.38 6.06 2.48
C THR A 252 13.10 6.50 1.75
N ARG A 253 11.96 6.50 2.46
CA ARG A 253 10.68 6.96 1.88
C ARG A 253 10.78 8.37 1.31
N ALA A 254 11.39 9.31 2.03
CA ALA A 254 11.57 10.68 1.55
C ALA A 254 12.36 10.75 0.24
N ARG A 255 13.44 9.96 0.13
CA ARG A 255 14.23 9.88 -1.11
C ARG A 255 13.46 9.21 -2.24
N ALA A 256 12.67 8.17 -1.95
CA ALA A 256 11.81 7.52 -2.94
C ALA A 256 10.77 8.49 -3.52
N LEU A 257 10.12 9.30 -2.68
CA LEU A 257 9.16 10.33 -3.11
C LEU A 257 9.86 11.42 -3.95
N ALA A 258 11.06 11.86 -3.54
CA ALA A 258 11.85 12.82 -4.31
C ALA A 258 12.22 12.27 -5.69
N LEU A 259 12.71 11.02 -5.78
CA LEU A 259 13.00 10.36 -7.06
C LEU A 259 11.74 10.15 -7.90
N THR A 260 10.62 9.80 -7.28
CA THR A 260 9.34 9.69 -7.99
C THR A 260 8.95 11.02 -8.63
N SER A 261 9.12 12.15 -7.94
CA SER A 261 8.80 13.48 -8.50
C SER A 261 9.72 13.90 -9.68
N GLU A 262 10.80 13.17 -9.90
CA GLU A 262 11.71 13.35 -11.04
C GLU A 262 11.28 12.59 -12.31
N LEU A 263 10.28 11.70 -12.21
CA LEU A 263 9.77 10.94 -13.34
C LEU A 263 8.87 11.78 -14.25
N ASP A 264 8.88 11.44 -15.52
CA ASP A 264 7.96 11.96 -16.53
C ASP A 264 6.77 11.01 -16.76
N ILE A 265 7.00 9.70 -16.62
CA ILE A 265 6.00 8.65 -16.77
C ILE A 265 6.25 7.61 -15.66
N TYR A 266 5.20 7.23 -14.95
CA TYR A 266 5.26 6.14 -13.98
C TYR A 266 4.81 4.83 -14.63
N VAL A 267 5.52 3.74 -14.37
CA VAL A 267 5.17 2.40 -14.87
C VAL A 267 4.88 1.46 -13.73
N GLN A 268 3.78 0.70 -13.82
CA GLN A 268 3.45 -0.35 -12.85
C GLN A 268 3.21 -1.67 -13.60
N THR A 269 4.19 -2.56 -13.56
CA THR A 269 4.16 -3.85 -14.26
C THR A 269 3.61 -5.01 -13.43
N SER A 270 3.01 -4.73 -12.29
CA SER A 270 2.60 -5.73 -11.30
C SER A 270 1.67 -6.81 -11.86
N ARG A 271 1.86 -8.05 -11.38
CA ARG A 271 1.02 -9.20 -11.72
C ARG A 271 -0.28 -9.27 -10.91
N TRP A 272 -0.31 -8.67 -9.74
CA TRP A 272 -1.50 -8.42 -8.88
C TRP A 272 -1.19 -7.33 -7.85
N GLU A 273 -2.22 -6.60 -7.43
CA GLU A 273 -2.16 -5.57 -6.39
C GLU A 273 -3.43 -5.61 -5.52
N GLY A 274 -3.43 -4.89 -4.42
CA GLY A 274 -4.64 -4.48 -3.70
C GLY A 274 -5.05 -3.09 -4.14
N MET A 275 -4.23 -2.09 -3.76
CA MET A 275 -4.24 -0.71 -4.27
C MET A 275 -2.85 -0.12 -4.03
N PRO A 276 -2.02 0.04 -5.07
CA PRO A 276 -0.61 0.37 -4.91
C PRO A 276 -0.38 1.80 -4.47
N VAL A 277 0.16 1.99 -3.25
CA VAL A 277 0.44 3.31 -2.67
C VAL A 277 1.43 4.11 -3.53
N ALA A 278 2.48 3.47 -4.06
CA ALA A 278 3.46 4.16 -4.92
C ALA A 278 2.86 4.71 -6.22
N LEU A 279 1.85 4.04 -6.78
CA LEU A 279 1.12 4.56 -7.94
C LEU A 279 0.26 5.77 -7.56
N ILE A 280 -0.39 5.74 -6.39
CA ILE A 280 -1.12 6.90 -5.87
C ILE A 280 -0.15 8.08 -5.65
N GLU A 281 1.02 7.82 -5.08
CA GLU A 281 2.07 8.84 -4.86
C GLU A 281 2.51 9.48 -6.19
N ALA A 282 2.73 8.68 -7.24
CA ALA A 282 3.05 9.18 -8.57
C ALA A 282 1.93 10.05 -9.15
N GLN A 283 0.67 9.62 -9.00
CA GLN A 283 -0.48 10.42 -9.46
C GLN A 283 -0.60 11.74 -8.67
N VAL A 284 -0.37 11.74 -7.35
CA VAL A 284 -0.33 12.96 -6.52
C VAL A 284 0.81 13.88 -6.92
N ALA A 285 1.96 13.34 -7.32
CA ALA A 285 3.07 14.12 -7.86
C ALA A 285 2.71 14.79 -9.20
N GLY A 286 1.66 14.34 -9.90
CA GLY A 286 1.25 14.84 -11.21
C GLY A 286 1.93 14.10 -12.37
N ILE A 287 2.17 12.81 -12.19
CA ILE A 287 2.85 11.96 -13.18
C ILE A 287 1.82 11.01 -13.80
N PRO A 288 1.64 11.02 -15.12
CA PRO A 288 0.79 10.06 -15.81
C PRO A 288 1.38 8.67 -15.69
N ALA A 289 0.54 7.64 -15.62
CA ALA A 289 1.00 6.28 -15.40
C ALA A 289 0.59 5.33 -16.52
N VAL A 290 1.44 4.36 -16.83
CA VAL A 290 1.11 3.19 -17.66
C VAL A 290 1.16 1.96 -16.79
N VAL A 291 0.04 1.26 -16.64
CA VAL A 291 -0.12 0.19 -15.66
C VAL A 291 -0.71 -1.08 -16.28
N THR A 292 -0.36 -2.24 -15.73
CA THR A 292 -1.02 -3.51 -16.08
C THR A 292 -2.48 -3.51 -15.61
N ASP A 293 -3.36 -4.17 -16.39
CA ASP A 293 -4.78 -4.35 -16.05
C ASP A 293 -4.97 -5.41 -14.97
N VAL A 294 -4.75 -4.99 -13.72
CA VAL A 294 -4.94 -5.83 -12.53
C VAL A 294 -5.77 -5.08 -11.47
N VAL A 295 -6.31 -5.84 -10.52
CA VAL A 295 -6.98 -5.31 -9.32
C VAL A 295 -6.10 -4.21 -8.70
N GLY A 296 -6.71 -3.10 -8.32
CA GLY A 296 -6.05 -1.95 -7.71
C GLY A 296 -5.44 -0.96 -8.70
N ASN A 297 -4.73 -1.40 -9.73
CA ASN A 297 -4.16 -0.49 -10.74
C ASN A 297 -5.26 0.27 -11.49
N ARG A 298 -6.28 -0.45 -11.95
CA ARG A 298 -7.44 0.11 -12.68
C ARG A 298 -8.33 1.02 -11.83
N ASP A 299 -8.19 0.98 -10.51
CA ASP A 299 -8.92 1.88 -9.60
C ASP A 299 -8.20 3.22 -9.44
N VAL A 300 -6.86 3.20 -9.54
CA VAL A 300 -6.03 4.39 -9.43
C VAL A 300 -5.97 5.14 -10.76
N VAL A 301 -5.76 4.44 -11.88
CA VAL A 301 -5.61 5.05 -13.21
C VAL A 301 -6.93 5.03 -13.97
N ILE A 302 -7.37 6.19 -14.46
CA ILE A 302 -8.45 6.30 -15.44
C ILE A 302 -7.81 6.27 -16.83
N HIS A 303 -8.12 5.19 -17.57
CA HIS A 303 -7.58 4.99 -18.91
C HIS A 303 -7.90 6.15 -19.85
N GLY A 304 -6.88 6.69 -20.51
CA GLY A 304 -6.97 7.82 -21.43
C GLY A 304 -7.11 9.20 -20.76
N VAL A 305 -7.19 9.27 -19.41
CA VAL A 305 -7.38 10.53 -18.67
C VAL A 305 -6.22 10.81 -17.71
N THR A 306 -5.86 9.87 -16.85
CA THR A 306 -4.76 10.03 -15.88
C THR A 306 -3.56 9.12 -16.19
N GLY A 307 -3.63 8.44 -17.31
CA GLY A 307 -2.66 7.47 -17.79
C GLY A 307 -3.34 6.36 -18.59
N TYR A 308 -2.66 5.24 -18.75
CA TYR A 308 -3.15 4.10 -19.53
C TYR A 308 -3.12 2.80 -18.74
N VAL A 309 -4.16 1.99 -18.91
CA VAL A 309 -4.26 0.61 -18.41
C VAL A 309 -4.04 -0.32 -19.60
N ALA A 310 -3.00 -1.14 -19.54
CA ALA A 310 -2.57 -2.02 -20.62
C ALA A 310 -2.88 -3.50 -20.31
N SER A 311 -3.45 -4.19 -21.27
CA SER A 311 -3.82 -5.61 -21.15
C SER A 311 -2.62 -6.55 -21.38
N ASN A 312 -1.59 -6.07 -22.08
CA ASN A 312 -0.38 -6.83 -22.42
C ASN A 312 0.85 -5.92 -22.58
N ALA A 313 2.01 -6.53 -22.82
CA ALA A 313 3.29 -5.82 -22.93
C ALA A 313 3.37 -4.91 -24.17
N ASP A 314 2.77 -5.31 -25.28
CA ASP A 314 2.81 -4.55 -26.53
C ASP A 314 1.99 -3.25 -26.40
N GLU A 315 0.81 -3.30 -25.79
CA GLU A 315 0.02 -2.12 -25.45
C GLU A 315 0.76 -1.21 -24.50
N MET A 316 1.41 -1.78 -23.47
CA MET A 316 2.20 -1.01 -22.51
C MET A 316 3.33 -0.28 -23.22
N ALA A 317 4.06 -0.95 -24.11
CA ALA A 317 5.12 -0.33 -24.90
C ALA A 317 4.58 0.76 -25.86
N ALA A 318 3.39 0.54 -26.46
CA ALA A 318 2.74 1.53 -27.33
C ALA A 318 2.34 2.79 -26.55
N TYR A 319 1.74 2.66 -25.37
CA TYR A 319 1.38 3.79 -24.53
C TYR A 319 2.60 4.52 -23.98
N LEU A 320 3.68 3.82 -23.67
CA LEU A 320 4.94 4.45 -23.26
C LEU A 320 5.55 5.28 -24.41
N ARG A 321 5.52 4.77 -25.66
CA ARG A 321 5.96 5.56 -26.83
C ARG A 321 5.08 6.78 -27.03
N LEU A 322 3.75 6.64 -26.95
CA LEU A 322 2.82 7.76 -27.09
C LEU A 322 3.12 8.85 -26.06
N LEU A 323 3.22 8.50 -24.79
CA LEU A 323 3.54 9.46 -23.73
C LEU A 323 4.97 9.99 -23.82
N ARG A 324 5.94 9.22 -24.32
CA ARG A 324 7.31 9.69 -24.57
C ARG A 324 7.33 10.80 -25.61
N ASP A 325 6.62 10.61 -26.71
CA ASP A 325 6.71 11.45 -27.90
C ASP A 325 5.80 12.69 -27.80
N ASP A 326 4.72 12.63 -27.02
CA ASP A 326 3.76 13.72 -26.84
C ASP A 326 3.90 14.37 -25.45
N ARG A 327 4.64 15.48 -25.36
CA ARG A 327 4.85 16.24 -24.13
C ARG A 327 3.54 16.86 -23.62
N GLN A 328 2.71 17.41 -24.51
CA GLN A 328 1.48 18.06 -24.12
C GLN A 328 0.52 17.07 -23.47
N LEU A 329 0.35 15.90 -24.08
CA LEU A 329 -0.46 14.80 -23.53
C LEU A 329 0.02 14.36 -22.13
N ARG A 330 1.36 14.25 -21.92
CA ARG A 330 1.93 13.93 -20.60
C ARG A 330 1.56 14.98 -19.56
N GLU A 331 1.64 16.26 -19.90
CA GLU A 331 1.35 17.37 -18.98
C GLU A 331 -0.15 17.43 -18.65
N GLU A 332 -1.02 17.27 -19.64
CA GLU A 332 -2.48 17.23 -19.46
C GLU A 332 -2.92 16.05 -18.58
N MET A 333 -2.43 14.83 -18.89
CA MET A 333 -2.72 13.63 -18.09
C MET A 333 -2.14 13.74 -16.68
N GLY A 334 -0.94 14.30 -16.53
CA GLY A 334 -0.31 14.52 -15.23
C GLY A 334 -1.11 15.50 -14.36
N ALA A 335 -1.60 16.59 -14.94
CA ALA A 335 -2.47 17.54 -14.24
C ALA A 335 -3.79 16.89 -13.79
N ALA A 336 -4.44 16.15 -14.67
CA ALA A 336 -5.65 15.39 -14.36
C ALA A 336 -5.42 14.34 -13.26
N ALA A 337 -4.29 13.63 -13.33
CA ALA A 337 -3.86 12.66 -12.33
C ALA A 337 -3.73 13.30 -10.95
N ARG A 338 -3.01 14.43 -10.86
CA ARG A 338 -2.80 15.15 -9.60
C ARG A 338 -4.12 15.66 -9.01
N GLN A 339 -4.94 16.32 -9.81
CA GLN A 339 -6.22 16.85 -9.37
C GLN A 339 -7.09 15.74 -8.76
N ARG A 340 -7.27 14.65 -9.49
CA ARG A 340 -8.07 13.52 -9.03
C ARG A 340 -7.48 12.85 -7.80
N ALA A 341 -6.16 12.59 -7.80
CA ALA A 341 -5.52 11.87 -6.71
C ALA A 341 -5.58 12.64 -5.38
N ILE A 342 -5.36 13.96 -5.39
CA ILE A 342 -5.51 14.81 -4.21
C ILE A 342 -6.95 14.80 -3.68
N GLN A 343 -7.95 14.90 -4.57
CA GLN A 343 -9.35 14.89 -4.16
C GLN A 343 -9.79 13.56 -3.57
N ARG A 344 -9.33 12.44 -4.16
CA ARG A 344 -9.84 11.10 -3.83
C ARG A 344 -8.99 10.35 -2.81
N PHE A 345 -7.66 10.44 -2.92
CA PHE A 345 -6.72 9.62 -2.17
C PHE A 345 -5.91 10.38 -1.12
N SER A 346 -6.25 11.64 -0.83
CA SER A 346 -5.61 12.33 0.30
C SER A 346 -6.04 11.71 1.63
N MET A 347 -5.10 11.62 2.59
CA MET A 347 -5.42 11.07 3.91
C MET A 347 -6.59 11.80 4.59
N ASN A 348 -6.76 13.12 4.36
CA ASN A 348 -7.90 13.86 4.91
C ASN A 348 -9.26 13.36 4.39
N ALA A 349 -9.34 12.94 3.13
CA ALA A 349 -10.55 12.33 2.57
C ALA A 349 -10.79 10.93 3.13
N ILE A 350 -9.72 10.17 3.34
CA ILE A 350 -9.74 8.78 3.81
C ILE A 350 -10.05 8.70 5.32
N PHE A 351 -9.48 9.58 6.14
CA PHE A 351 -9.71 9.59 7.59
C PHE A 351 -11.18 9.72 7.97
N ARG A 352 -11.96 10.52 7.24
CA ARG A 352 -13.42 10.65 7.51
C ARG A 352 -14.15 9.32 7.39
N GLN A 353 -13.77 8.47 6.43
CA GLN A 353 -14.36 7.14 6.24
C GLN A 353 -13.93 6.19 7.38
N TRP A 354 -12.67 6.27 7.81
CA TRP A 354 -12.17 5.47 8.93
C TRP A 354 -12.79 5.90 10.26
N HIS A 355 -13.01 7.21 10.50
CA HIS A 355 -13.73 7.69 11.68
C HIS A 355 -15.11 7.04 11.79
N ALA A 356 -15.87 7.02 10.70
CA ALA A 356 -17.19 6.39 10.68
C ALA A 356 -17.10 4.86 10.99
N LEU A 357 -16.09 4.17 10.44
CA LEU A 357 -15.90 2.74 10.69
C LEU A 357 -15.42 2.46 12.12
N TYR A 358 -14.59 3.31 12.70
CA TYR A 358 -14.14 3.19 14.09
C TYR A 358 -15.19 3.67 15.10
N GLY A 359 -16.26 4.33 14.65
CA GLY A 359 -17.28 4.92 15.53
C GLY A 359 -16.77 6.14 16.29
N LEU A 360 -15.80 6.86 15.74
CA LEU A 360 -15.28 8.09 16.30
C LEU A 360 -16.21 9.25 15.92
N ASP A 361 -16.41 10.19 16.84
CA ASP A 361 -17.21 11.39 16.57
C ASP A 361 -16.57 12.22 15.43
N THR A 362 -17.38 12.55 14.43
CA THR A 362 -16.94 13.32 13.26
C THR A 362 -16.75 14.82 13.56
N ASP A 363 -17.22 15.28 14.72
CA ASP A 363 -17.19 16.70 15.16
C ASP A 363 -15.96 17.07 16.01
N ALA A 364 -15.04 16.13 16.27
CA ALA A 364 -13.81 16.43 16.96
C ALA A 364 -12.92 17.40 16.14
N PRO A 365 -12.26 18.39 16.78
CA PRO A 365 -11.42 19.36 16.08
C PRO A 365 -10.35 18.65 15.26
N ARG A 366 -10.27 19.02 14.00
CA ARG A 366 -9.36 18.43 12.99
C ARG A 366 -7.91 18.72 13.36
N ALA A 367 -7.16 17.70 13.80
CA ALA A 367 -5.71 17.77 13.68
C ALA A 367 -5.38 17.85 12.18
N ASP A 368 -4.82 18.98 11.74
CA ASP A 368 -4.45 19.19 10.35
C ASP A 368 -3.28 18.23 10.02
N ALA A 369 -3.34 17.56 8.88
CA ALA A 369 -2.25 16.68 8.40
C ALA A 369 -0.90 17.43 8.27
N ARG A 370 -0.89 18.77 8.33
CA ARG A 370 0.29 19.63 8.36
C ARG A 370 1.03 19.58 9.70
N ASP A 371 0.39 19.12 10.78
CA ASP A 371 0.99 19.08 12.13
C ASP A 371 1.87 17.83 12.33
N PHE A 372 1.82 16.87 11.39
CA PHE A 372 2.63 15.65 11.42
C PHE A 372 3.95 15.84 10.65
N LYS A 373 4.86 16.65 11.18
CA LYS A 373 6.26 16.60 10.73
C LYS A 373 6.91 15.36 11.36
N PRO A 374 7.51 14.45 10.56
CA PRO A 374 8.36 13.43 11.14
C PRO A 374 9.48 14.13 11.91
N VAL A 375 9.69 13.72 13.15
CA VAL A 375 10.85 14.16 13.94
C VAL A 375 12.08 13.59 13.25
N VAL A 376 12.74 14.39 12.44
CA VAL A 376 14.04 14.05 11.85
C VAL A 376 15.08 14.30 12.95
N PRO A 377 15.76 13.26 13.44
CA PRO A 377 16.82 13.45 14.44
C PRO A 377 17.92 14.36 13.87
N ASP A 378 18.45 15.28 14.68
CA ASP A 378 19.40 16.31 14.25
C ASP A 378 20.73 15.80 13.65
N HIS A 379 21.05 14.52 13.79
CA HIS A 379 22.24 13.90 13.22
C HIS A 379 22.11 13.46 11.75
N VAL A 380 21.02 13.76 11.05
CA VAL A 380 20.81 13.52 9.61
C VAL A 380 20.92 14.79 8.79
N LYS A 381 21.30 15.92 9.41
CA LYS A 381 21.48 17.24 8.75
C LYS A 381 22.90 17.52 8.28
N ALA A 382 23.78 16.52 8.21
CA ALA A 382 25.15 16.68 7.72
C ALA A 382 25.36 15.93 6.38
#